data_3f7ae9a337354b1d1c78a2a478aa3355
#
_entry.id   3f7ae9a337354b1d1c78a2a478aa3355
#
_cell.length_a   1.000
_cell.length_b   1.000
_cell.length_c   1.000
_cell.angle_alpha   90.00
_cell.angle_beta   90.00
_cell.angle_gamma   90.00
#
_symmetry.space_group_name_H-M   'P 1'
#
loop_
_entity.id
_entity.type
_entity.pdbx_description
1 polymer ?
#
loop_
_entity_poly.entity_id
_entity_poly.type
_entity_poly.pdbx_seq_one_letter_code
_entity_poly.pdbx_strand_id
1 'polypeptide(L)'
;MVSIETKIVRFAEKERHQLFVEPMGMQTEEYYLQGMSSSLPEDVQLAFLRTIRGLEHVEIMRPAYAIEYDCVDPTALRPTLETKQIHGLYGAGQFNGSSGYEEAAAQGIVAGINAALQAQNKPPMILDRASSYIGTLVDDLVTKGCEDPYRMMTSRSEYRLVLRQDNADFRLMPIGYKVGLLPEARYQEMLKKYELVETEKQRLLHTNVAPSDAFNKFLTEHETAPLSTGCKLADLIRRPQLNYALLKPFDVERPDYPLEIGEQVEIQLKYEGYIEKQMAQIARMRKLEEKSLPETVDYTQI
;
A
#
# COMPACT_ATOMS: atom_id res chain seq x y z
N MET A 1 -1.44 19.00 -3.44
CA MET A 1 -2.11 19.44 -2.18
C MET A 1 -3.28 20.30 -2.58
N VAL A 2 -4.46 20.12 -2.01
CA VAL A 2 -5.65 20.90 -2.42
C VAL A 2 -5.52 22.31 -1.85
N SER A 3 -5.56 23.34 -2.73
CA SER A 3 -5.47 24.74 -2.31
C SER A 3 -6.69 25.18 -1.49
N ILE A 4 -6.58 26.29 -0.77
CA ILE A 4 -7.70 26.81 0.01
C ILE A 4 -8.88 27.21 -0.90
N GLU A 5 -8.61 27.72 -2.08
CA GLU A 5 -9.62 28.08 -3.08
C GLU A 5 -10.44 26.85 -3.49
N THR A 6 -9.77 25.74 -3.78
CA THR A 6 -10.43 24.48 -4.11
C THR A 6 -11.24 23.94 -2.94
N LYS A 7 -10.73 24.08 -1.71
CA LYS A 7 -11.45 23.61 -0.51
C LYS A 7 -12.75 24.41 -0.29
N ILE A 8 -12.70 25.71 -0.45
CA ILE A 8 -13.87 26.59 -0.29
C ILE A 8 -14.96 26.24 -1.31
N VAL A 9 -14.58 25.98 -2.56
CA VAL A 9 -15.54 25.60 -3.60
C VAL A 9 -16.06 24.18 -3.40
N ARG A 10 -15.18 23.20 -3.19
CA ARG A 10 -15.54 21.77 -3.10
C ARG A 10 -16.28 21.41 -1.81
N PHE A 11 -16.05 22.15 -0.72
CA PHE A 11 -16.62 21.89 0.60
C PHE A 11 -17.35 23.14 1.13
N ALA A 12 -18.07 23.82 0.25
CA ALA A 12 -18.81 25.05 0.59
C ALA A 12 -19.88 24.84 1.69
N GLU A 13 -20.36 23.58 1.84
CA GLU A 13 -21.31 23.21 2.89
C GLU A 13 -20.67 23.08 4.29
N LYS A 14 -19.33 23.09 4.40
CA LYS A 14 -18.63 23.01 5.68
C LYS A 14 -18.55 24.37 6.33
N GLU A 15 -18.99 24.46 7.59
CA GLU A 15 -18.94 25.70 8.38
C GLU A 15 -17.51 26.16 8.69
N ARG A 16 -16.53 25.25 8.65
CA ARG A 16 -15.13 25.55 8.98
C ARG A 16 -14.17 24.58 8.34
N HIS A 17 -12.91 25.02 8.20
CA HIS A 17 -11.76 24.21 7.78
C HIS A 17 -10.74 24.17 8.91
N GLN A 18 -10.14 22.99 9.12
CA GLN A 18 -9.09 22.81 10.12
C GLN A 18 -7.77 23.37 9.58
N LEU A 19 -7.10 24.17 10.42
CA LEU A 19 -5.74 24.65 10.23
C LEU A 19 -4.85 24.10 11.33
N PHE A 20 -3.57 23.88 11.01
CA PHE A 20 -2.55 23.56 12.01
C PHE A 20 -1.49 24.63 11.97
N VAL A 21 -1.09 25.13 13.15
CA VAL A 21 -0.03 26.10 13.34
C VAL A 21 1.13 25.37 14.02
N GLU A 22 2.22 25.15 13.29
CA GLU A 22 3.33 24.30 13.69
C GLU A 22 4.60 25.15 13.83
N PRO A 23 5.29 25.17 15.00
CA PRO A 23 6.54 25.90 15.12
C PRO A 23 7.61 25.28 14.20
N MET A 24 8.33 26.13 13.47
CA MET A 24 9.41 25.70 12.58
C MET A 24 10.69 25.28 13.30
N GLY A 25 10.79 25.52 14.59
CA GLY A 25 11.91 25.11 15.43
C GLY A 25 11.83 25.70 16.83
N MET A 26 12.72 25.24 17.71
CA MET A 26 12.76 25.66 19.14
C MET A 26 13.35 27.05 19.36
N GLN A 27 14.03 27.61 18.38
CA GLN A 27 14.76 28.89 18.49
C GLN A 27 14.32 29.92 17.45
N THR A 28 13.13 29.74 16.87
CA THR A 28 12.56 30.66 15.89
C THR A 28 11.13 31.02 16.26
N GLU A 29 10.71 32.23 15.90
CA GLU A 29 9.31 32.68 15.99
C GLU A 29 8.52 32.40 14.71
N GLU A 30 9.11 31.67 13.77
CA GLU A 30 8.44 31.26 12.53
C GLU A 30 7.54 30.04 12.78
N TYR A 31 6.34 30.11 12.21
CA TYR A 31 5.36 29.03 12.23
C TYR A 31 4.96 28.61 10.82
N TYR A 32 4.84 27.32 10.61
CA TYR A 32 4.23 26.79 9.40
C TYR A 32 2.73 26.72 9.55
N LEU A 33 2.01 27.29 8.60
CA LEU A 33 0.55 27.28 8.59
C LEU A 33 0.04 26.24 7.61
N GLN A 34 -0.24 25.05 8.12
CA GLN A 34 -0.75 23.95 7.32
C GLN A 34 -2.25 24.12 7.06
N GLY A 35 -2.66 23.91 5.82
CA GLY A 35 -4.07 23.96 5.42
C GLY A 35 -4.44 25.20 4.60
N MET A 36 -3.52 26.17 4.49
CA MET A 36 -3.71 27.44 3.77
C MET A 36 -2.89 27.53 2.47
N SER A 37 -2.59 26.38 1.85
CA SER A 37 -1.93 26.37 0.52
C SER A 37 -2.75 27.17 -0.48
N SER A 38 -2.12 28.07 -1.22
CA SER A 38 -2.78 29.01 -2.14
C SER A 38 -1.86 29.33 -3.30
N SER A 39 -2.44 29.66 -4.45
CA SER A 39 -1.75 30.21 -5.62
C SER A 39 -2.04 31.72 -5.82
N LEU A 40 -2.78 32.33 -4.89
CA LEU A 40 -3.12 33.73 -4.96
C LEU A 40 -1.89 34.63 -4.73
N PRO A 41 -1.91 35.89 -5.21
CA PRO A 41 -0.85 36.87 -4.95
C PRO A 41 -0.61 37.08 -3.45
N GLU A 42 0.61 37.47 -3.09
CA GLU A 42 1.05 37.59 -1.70
C GLU A 42 0.23 38.60 -0.89
N ASP A 43 -0.15 39.72 -1.48
CA ASP A 43 -1.00 40.75 -0.86
C ASP A 43 -2.39 40.19 -0.50
N VAL A 44 -2.95 39.34 -1.38
CA VAL A 44 -4.22 38.64 -1.13
C VAL A 44 -4.06 37.58 -0.04
N GLN A 45 -2.93 36.84 -0.04
CA GLN A 45 -2.63 35.87 1.01
C GLN A 45 -2.54 36.56 2.37
N LEU A 46 -1.84 37.68 2.47
CA LEU A 46 -1.76 38.45 3.71
C LEU A 46 -3.14 38.95 4.16
N ALA A 47 -3.94 39.43 3.23
CA ALA A 47 -5.27 39.92 3.54
C ALA A 47 -6.18 38.82 4.12
N PHE A 48 -6.24 37.63 3.49
CA PHE A 48 -7.09 36.55 4.02
C PHE A 48 -6.54 35.94 5.30
N LEU A 49 -5.22 35.83 5.48
CA LEU A 49 -4.64 35.32 6.72
C LEU A 49 -5.01 36.23 7.91
N ARG A 50 -5.00 37.54 7.72
CA ARG A 50 -5.38 38.50 8.77
C ARG A 50 -6.88 38.51 9.12
N THR A 51 -7.73 37.84 8.35
CA THR A 51 -9.15 37.62 8.74
C THR A 51 -9.28 36.44 9.74
N ILE A 52 -8.27 35.67 9.96
CA ILE A 52 -8.29 34.51 10.87
C ILE A 52 -8.02 34.99 12.29
N ARG A 53 -8.91 34.63 13.24
CA ARG A 53 -8.76 34.96 14.64
C ARG A 53 -7.43 34.48 15.20
N GLY A 54 -6.62 35.41 15.76
CA GLY A 54 -5.30 35.17 16.30
C GLY A 54 -4.17 35.40 15.30
N LEU A 55 -4.49 35.72 14.02
CA LEU A 55 -3.51 36.05 12.97
C LEU A 55 -3.67 37.48 12.45
N GLU A 56 -4.36 38.34 13.18
CA GLU A 56 -4.69 39.72 12.73
C GLU A 56 -3.43 40.57 12.43
N HIS A 57 -2.32 40.26 13.08
CA HIS A 57 -1.03 40.93 12.93
C HIS A 57 0.07 40.06 12.33
N VAL A 58 -0.31 38.95 11.67
CA VAL A 58 0.66 38.05 11.08
C VAL A 58 1.48 38.74 9.99
N GLU A 59 2.75 38.40 9.92
CA GLU A 59 3.65 38.75 8.84
C GLU A 59 4.04 37.48 8.07
N ILE A 60 4.04 37.54 6.75
CA ILE A 60 4.40 36.40 5.91
C ILE A 60 5.91 36.41 5.71
N MET A 61 6.60 35.40 6.25
CA MET A 61 8.03 35.19 6.00
C MET A 61 8.30 34.56 4.64
N ARG A 62 7.38 33.67 4.21
CA ARG A 62 7.41 33.02 2.91
C ARG A 62 5.97 32.76 2.44
N PRO A 63 5.54 33.33 1.31
CA PRO A 63 4.19 33.10 0.80
C PRO A 63 4.00 31.63 0.34
N ALA A 64 2.75 31.20 0.36
CA ALA A 64 2.36 29.98 -0.34
C ALA A 64 2.51 30.17 -1.86
N TYR A 65 2.75 29.07 -2.57
CA TYR A 65 2.98 29.10 -4.01
C TYR A 65 2.30 27.91 -4.69
N ALA A 66 1.93 28.07 -5.93
CA ALA A 66 1.51 26.98 -6.79
C ALA A 66 2.73 26.34 -7.46
N ILE A 67 2.65 25.04 -7.67
CA ILE A 67 3.59 24.30 -8.46
C ILE A 67 2.83 23.72 -9.66
N GLU A 68 3.29 24.05 -10.85
CA GLU A 68 2.83 23.46 -12.09
C GLU A 68 3.91 22.51 -12.64
N TYR A 69 3.48 21.44 -13.27
CA TYR A 69 4.37 20.47 -13.86
C TYR A 69 3.95 20.19 -15.30
N ASP A 70 4.93 20.19 -16.18
CA ASP A 70 4.75 19.54 -17.47
C ASP A 70 4.75 18.03 -17.26
N CYS A 71 3.78 17.35 -17.85
CA CYS A 71 3.71 15.89 -17.87
C CYS A 71 3.28 15.39 -19.26
N VAL A 72 3.64 14.17 -19.55
CA VAL A 72 3.13 13.48 -20.73
C VAL A 72 1.85 12.75 -20.35
N ASP A 73 1.00 12.48 -21.34
CA ASP A 73 -0.11 11.55 -21.17
C ASP A 73 0.46 10.15 -20.87
N PRO A 74 0.27 9.60 -19.66
CA PRO A 74 0.86 8.32 -19.30
C PRO A 74 0.27 7.14 -20.07
N THR A 75 -0.86 7.31 -20.76
CA THR A 75 -1.40 6.28 -21.68
C THR A 75 -0.51 6.08 -22.92
N ALA A 76 0.41 7.01 -23.19
CA ALA A 76 1.46 6.83 -24.21
C ALA A 76 2.58 5.87 -23.77
N LEU A 77 2.54 5.36 -22.53
CA LEU A 77 3.50 4.39 -22.00
C LEU A 77 2.98 2.96 -22.06
N ARG A 78 3.91 2.03 -22.07
CA ARG A 78 3.67 0.58 -21.88
C ARG A 78 3.67 0.26 -20.37
N PRO A 79 3.19 -0.92 -19.95
CA PRO A 79 3.33 -1.37 -18.54
C PRO A 79 4.77 -1.49 -18.04
N THR A 80 5.75 -1.44 -18.93
CA THR A 80 7.19 -1.35 -18.63
C THR A 80 7.65 0.06 -18.31
N LEU A 81 6.78 1.06 -18.50
CA LEU A 81 7.05 2.50 -18.51
C LEU A 81 7.94 2.97 -19.68
N GLU A 82 8.13 2.12 -20.69
CA GLU A 82 8.69 2.52 -21.98
C GLU A 82 7.65 3.29 -22.78
N THR A 83 8.07 4.31 -23.51
CA THR A 83 7.17 5.03 -24.44
C THR A 83 6.77 4.13 -25.61
N LYS A 84 5.53 4.25 -26.05
CA LYS A 84 5.02 3.48 -27.21
C LYS A 84 5.66 3.94 -28.53
N GLN A 85 6.03 5.21 -28.61
CA GLN A 85 6.52 5.85 -29.84
C GLN A 85 8.04 5.77 -30.01
N ILE A 86 8.80 5.85 -28.91
CA ILE A 86 10.27 5.90 -28.95
C ILE A 86 10.81 4.71 -28.19
N HIS A 87 11.41 3.77 -28.91
CA HIS A 87 12.01 2.58 -28.33
C HIS A 87 13.22 2.94 -27.46
N GLY A 88 13.34 2.34 -26.27
CA GLY A 88 14.40 2.59 -25.30
C GLY A 88 14.25 3.85 -24.47
N LEU A 89 13.19 4.64 -24.67
CA LEU A 89 12.88 5.80 -23.84
C LEU A 89 11.85 5.41 -22.75
N TYR A 90 12.22 5.65 -21.50
CA TYR A 90 11.39 5.35 -20.33
C TYR A 90 11.07 6.64 -19.56
N GLY A 91 9.81 6.73 -19.07
CA GLY A 91 9.37 7.83 -18.23
C GLY A 91 9.15 7.36 -16.79
N ALA A 92 9.44 8.21 -15.80
CA ALA A 92 9.19 7.91 -14.40
C ALA A 92 8.89 9.16 -13.57
N GLY A 93 8.05 9.02 -12.57
CA GLY A 93 7.75 10.06 -11.60
C GLY A 93 6.75 11.10 -12.10
N GLN A 94 6.98 12.33 -11.73
CA GLN A 94 6.11 13.47 -12.03
C GLN A 94 5.87 13.65 -13.55
N PHE A 95 6.87 13.34 -14.36
CA PHE A 95 6.77 13.36 -15.81
C PHE A 95 5.60 12.50 -16.35
N ASN A 96 5.24 11.44 -15.64
CA ASN A 96 4.12 10.55 -15.96
C ASN A 96 2.81 10.96 -15.24
N GLY A 97 2.70 12.19 -14.73
CA GLY A 97 1.48 12.69 -14.10
C GLY A 97 1.28 12.27 -12.63
N SER A 98 2.28 11.72 -11.95
CA SER A 98 2.22 11.46 -10.51
C SER A 98 2.87 12.58 -9.69
N SER A 99 2.41 12.83 -8.46
CA SER A 99 2.92 13.93 -7.64
C SER A 99 3.59 13.52 -6.33
N GLY A 100 3.70 12.22 -6.02
CA GLY A 100 4.30 11.74 -4.78
C GLY A 100 5.72 11.22 -4.94
N TYR A 101 6.53 11.35 -3.90
CA TYR A 101 7.90 10.83 -3.89
C TYR A 101 7.93 9.31 -3.99
N GLU A 102 7.01 8.64 -3.31
CA GLU A 102 6.88 7.19 -3.31
C GLU A 102 6.47 6.67 -4.69
N GLU A 103 5.53 7.35 -5.36
CA GLU A 103 5.13 7.04 -6.72
C GLU A 103 6.29 7.23 -7.70
N ALA A 104 7.07 8.30 -7.54
CA ALA A 104 8.24 8.55 -8.39
C ALA A 104 9.32 7.48 -8.20
N ALA A 105 9.62 7.10 -6.96
CA ALA A 105 10.59 6.04 -6.65
C ALA A 105 10.15 4.68 -7.22
N ALA A 106 8.86 4.34 -7.07
CA ALA A 106 8.29 3.09 -7.59
C ALA A 106 8.38 3.01 -9.12
N GLN A 107 8.03 4.10 -9.81
CA GLN A 107 8.15 4.18 -11.27
C GLN A 107 9.61 4.13 -11.71
N GLY A 108 10.51 4.83 -11.01
CA GLY A 108 11.94 4.83 -11.30
C GLY A 108 12.55 3.43 -11.23
N ILE A 109 12.18 2.63 -10.22
CA ILE A 109 12.61 1.24 -10.12
C ILE A 109 12.08 0.40 -11.28
N VAL A 110 10.78 0.50 -11.61
CA VAL A 110 10.18 -0.28 -12.72
C VAL A 110 10.83 0.10 -14.05
N ALA A 111 10.96 1.39 -14.34
CA ALA A 111 11.58 1.88 -15.56
C ALA A 111 13.05 1.45 -15.67
N GLY A 112 13.83 1.61 -14.58
CA GLY A 112 15.24 1.25 -14.54
C GLY A 112 15.50 -0.24 -14.72
N ILE A 113 14.70 -1.10 -14.06
CA ILE A 113 14.79 -2.55 -14.25
C ILE A 113 14.48 -2.92 -15.70
N ASN A 114 13.39 -2.39 -16.27
CA ASN A 114 13.00 -2.72 -17.63
C ASN A 114 13.98 -2.20 -18.68
N ALA A 115 14.54 -1.02 -18.48
CA ALA A 115 15.62 -0.50 -19.34
C ALA A 115 16.86 -1.41 -19.30
N ALA A 116 17.25 -1.89 -18.11
CA ALA A 116 18.38 -2.80 -17.96
C ALA A 116 18.11 -4.19 -18.58
N LEU A 117 16.90 -4.73 -18.40
CA LEU A 117 16.48 -5.99 -19.01
C LEU A 117 16.47 -5.90 -20.54
N GLN A 118 15.94 -4.79 -21.09
CA GLN A 118 15.94 -4.54 -22.52
C GLN A 118 17.37 -4.48 -23.10
N ALA A 119 18.28 -3.74 -22.44
CA ALA A 119 19.68 -3.64 -22.85
C ALA A 119 20.39 -5.03 -22.83
N GLN A 120 19.89 -5.97 -22.01
CA GLN A 120 20.39 -7.35 -21.93
C GLN A 120 19.62 -8.33 -22.83
N ASN A 121 18.66 -7.87 -23.64
CA ASN A 121 17.75 -8.70 -24.43
C ASN A 121 17.00 -9.75 -23.60
N LYS A 122 16.63 -9.40 -22.35
CA LYS A 122 15.84 -10.23 -21.45
C LYS A 122 14.35 -9.84 -21.50
N PRO A 123 13.44 -10.77 -21.17
CA PRO A 123 12.01 -10.46 -21.05
C PRO A 123 11.75 -9.33 -20.04
N PRO A 124 10.78 -8.45 -20.29
CA PRO A 124 10.47 -7.36 -19.41
C PRO A 124 9.87 -7.84 -18.09
N MET A 125 10.03 -7.04 -17.04
CA MET A 125 9.33 -7.20 -15.77
C MET A 125 8.02 -6.39 -15.81
N ILE A 126 6.90 -7.07 -15.65
CA ILE A 126 5.58 -6.45 -15.52
C ILE A 126 5.01 -6.85 -14.16
N LEU A 127 4.62 -5.86 -13.38
CA LEU A 127 3.91 -6.05 -12.12
C LEU A 127 2.41 -5.84 -12.39
N ASP A 128 1.61 -6.87 -12.13
CA ASP A 128 0.15 -6.77 -12.23
C ASP A 128 -0.48 -6.15 -10.97
N ARG A 129 -1.75 -5.78 -11.06
CA ARG A 129 -2.53 -5.17 -9.96
C ARG A 129 -2.65 -6.08 -8.74
N ALA A 130 -2.57 -7.40 -8.94
CA ALA A 130 -2.65 -8.40 -7.87
C ALA A 130 -1.30 -8.68 -7.21
N SER A 131 -0.19 -8.29 -7.82
CA SER A 131 1.16 -8.49 -7.29
C SER A 131 1.59 -7.40 -6.33
N SER A 132 1.23 -6.14 -6.60
CA SER A 132 1.72 -5.01 -5.82
C SER A 132 0.91 -3.72 -6.01
N TYR A 133 1.04 -2.78 -5.06
CA TYR A 133 0.58 -1.41 -5.24
C TYR A 133 1.34 -0.69 -6.36
N ILE A 134 2.58 -1.06 -6.63
CA ILE A 134 3.34 -0.57 -7.79
C ILE A 134 2.67 -1.02 -9.09
N GLY A 135 2.23 -2.29 -9.16
CA GLY A 135 1.46 -2.79 -10.30
C GLY A 135 0.14 -2.03 -10.49
N THR A 136 -0.59 -1.76 -9.40
CA THR A 136 -1.81 -0.94 -9.46
C THR A 136 -1.53 0.48 -9.96
N LEU A 137 -0.46 1.12 -9.46
CA LEU A 137 -0.03 2.45 -9.89
C LEU A 137 0.28 2.49 -11.39
N VAL A 138 1.12 1.58 -11.85
CA VAL A 138 1.53 1.54 -13.27
C VAL A 138 0.34 1.26 -14.17
N ASP A 139 -0.49 0.29 -13.80
CA ASP A 139 -1.68 -0.07 -14.57
C ASP A 139 -2.67 1.11 -14.67
N ASP A 140 -2.98 1.78 -13.56
CA ASP A 140 -3.86 2.96 -13.58
C ASP A 140 -3.30 4.06 -14.51
N LEU A 141 -2.00 4.34 -14.45
CA LEU A 141 -1.37 5.37 -15.29
C LEU A 141 -1.47 5.02 -16.78
N VAL A 142 -1.07 3.80 -17.17
CA VAL A 142 -0.93 3.45 -18.60
C VAL A 142 -2.25 3.05 -19.26
N THR A 143 -3.30 2.74 -18.48
CA THR A 143 -4.61 2.34 -19.02
C THR A 143 -5.67 3.41 -18.89
N LYS A 144 -5.71 4.13 -17.77
CA LYS A 144 -6.74 5.14 -17.48
C LYS A 144 -6.23 6.57 -17.68
N GLY A 145 -4.91 6.77 -17.62
CA GLY A 145 -4.35 8.12 -17.58
C GLY A 145 -4.63 8.85 -16.27
N CYS A 146 -4.41 10.14 -16.26
CA CYS A 146 -4.73 11.01 -15.13
C CYS A 146 -5.03 12.44 -15.62
N GLU A 147 -6.12 13.01 -15.17
CA GLU A 147 -6.47 14.43 -15.35
C GLU A 147 -5.89 15.28 -14.23
N ASP A 148 -5.95 14.77 -13.00
CA ASP A 148 -5.32 15.35 -11.81
C ASP A 148 -4.04 14.58 -11.45
N PRO A 149 -3.06 15.20 -10.75
CA PRO A 149 -1.85 14.52 -10.32
C PRO A 149 -2.15 13.24 -9.53
N TYR A 150 -1.69 12.10 -10.05
CA TYR A 150 -1.98 10.78 -9.47
C TYR A 150 -1.31 10.63 -8.10
N ARG A 151 -2.09 10.12 -7.15
CA ARG A 151 -1.62 9.71 -5.82
C ARG A 151 -2.08 8.28 -5.54
N MET A 152 -1.14 7.44 -5.10
CA MET A 152 -1.46 6.08 -4.70
C MET A 152 -2.13 6.06 -3.33
N MET A 153 -3.34 5.53 -3.28
CA MET A 153 -4.10 5.33 -2.05
C MET A 153 -4.53 3.87 -1.98
N THR A 154 -4.67 3.34 -0.77
CA THR A 154 -5.15 1.97 -0.57
C THR A 154 -6.53 1.70 -1.20
N SER A 155 -7.35 2.75 -1.34
CA SER A 155 -8.67 2.67 -2.00
C SER A 155 -8.61 2.39 -3.50
N ARG A 156 -7.45 2.60 -4.14
CA ARG A 156 -7.27 2.32 -5.58
C ARG A 156 -7.03 0.85 -5.90
N SER A 157 -6.68 0.05 -4.90
CA SER A 157 -6.48 -1.39 -5.07
C SER A 157 -7.71 -2.18 -4.66
N GLU A 158 -8.07 -3.15 -5.49
CA GLU A 158 -9.12 -4.13 -5.25
C GLU A 158 -8.68 -5.24 -4.29
N TYR A 159 -7.36 -5.44 -4.13
CA TYR A 159 -6.77 -6.62 -3.48
C TYR A 159 -6.05 -6.31 -2.17
N ARG A 160 -6.58 -5.40 -1.34
CA ARG A 160 -5.94 -4.89 -0.11
C ARG A 160 -5.59 -5.97 0.92
N LEU A 161 -6.36 -7.06 0.98
CA LEU A 161 -6.07 -8.16 1.91
C LEU A 161 -4.91 -9.05 1.44
N VAL A 162 -4.64 -9.07 0.14
CA VAL A 162 -3.49 -9.78 -0.43
C VAL A 162 -2.26 -8.86 -0.44
N LEU A 163 -2.44 -7.57 -0.77
CA LEU A 163 -1.38 -6.58 -0.90
C LEU A 163 -1.06 -5.88 0.44
N ARG A 164 -0.58 -6.64 1.41
CA ARG A 164 -0.22 -6.09 2.72
C ARG A 164 1.27 -5.76 2.77
N GLN A 165 1.64 -4.87 3.68
CA GLN A 165 3.02 -4.51 3.94
C GLN A 165 3.80 -5.70 4.53
N ASP A 166 3.17 -6.42 5.45
CA ASP A 166 3.76 -7.55 6.17
C ASP A 166 4.18 -8.73 5.28
N ASN A 167 3.59 -8.87 4.09
CA ASN A 167 3.90 -9.94 3.14
C ASN A 167 4.51 -9.44 1.82
N ALA A 168 4.98 -8.20 1.77
CA ALA A 168 5.54 -7.62 0.55
C ALA A 168 6.81 -8.36 0.10
N ASP A 169 7.62 -8.82 1.04
CA ASP A 169 8.80 -9.65 0.79
C ASP A 169 8.41 -10.96 0.08
N PHE A 170 7.43 -11.69 0.58
CA PHE A 170 6.94 -12.94 -0.04
C PHE A 170 6.47 -12.74 -1.49
N ARG A 171 5.76 -11.64 -1.76
CA ARG A 171 5.21 -11.38 -3.10
C ARG A 171 6.24 -10.85 -4.09
N LEU A 172 7.19 -10.03 -3.65
CA LEU A 172 8.05 -9.25 -4.55
C LEU A 172 9.51 -9.73 -4.58
N MET A 173 10.05 -10.32 -3.51
CA MET A 173 11.44 -10.81 -3.53
C MET A 173 11.69 -11.89 -4.58
N PRO A 174 10.78 -12.83 -4.88
CA PRO A 174 10.95 -13.76 -5.99
C PRO A 174 11.12 -13.06 -7.35
N ILE A 175 10.36 -11.97 -7.56
CA ILE A 175 10.45 -11.17 -8.78
C ILE A 175 11.79 -10.42 -8.81
N GLY A 176 12.14 -9.75 -7.70
CA GLY A 176 13.40 -9.02 -7.56
C GLY A 176 14.63 -9.91 -7.72
N TYR A 177 14.59 -11.12 -7.21
CA TYR A 177 15.66 -12.12 -7.41
C TYR A 177 15.76 -12.55 -8.87
N LYS A 178 14.63 -12.86 -9.51
CA LYS A 178 14.60 -13.29 -10.92
C LYS A 178 15.17 -12.23 -11.88
N VAL A 179 14.98 -10.95 -11.59
CA VAL A 179 15.56 -9.85 -12.40
C VAL A 179 16.97 -9.45 -12.01
N GLY A 180 17.56 -10.12 -11.00
CA GLY A 180 18.93 -9.87 -10.55
C GLY A 180 19.10 -8.67 -9.61
N LEU A 181 18.03 -8.18 -9.01
CA LEU A 181 18.07 -7.05 -8.08
C LEU A 181 18.48 -7.47 -6.66
N LEU A 182 18.23 -8.72 -6.28
CA LEU A 182 18.50 -9.23 -4.93
C LEU A 182 19.58 -10.29 -4.94
N PRO A 183 20.51 -10.29 -3.96
CA PRO A 183 21.49 -11.36 -3.78
C PRO A 183 20.80 -12.64 -3.29
N GLU A 184 21.37 -13.80 -3.67
CA GLU A 184 20.91 -15.14 -3.29
C GLU A 184 20.69 -15.28 -1.78
N ALA A 185 21.64 -14.83 -0.97
CA ALA A 185 21.56 -14.95 0.49
C ALA A 185 20.27 -14.36 1.06
N ARG A 186 19.91 -13.17 0.59
CA ARG A 186 18.70 -12.47 1.05
C ARG A 186 17.41 -13.14 0.59
N TYR A 187 17.42 -13.73 -0.61
CA TYR A 187 16.30 -14.53 -1.10
C TYR A 187 16.12 -15.81 -0.28
N GLN A 188 17.20 -16.48 0.06
CA GLN A 188 17.18 -17.68 0.90
C GLN A 188 16.72 -17.39 2.35
N GLU A 189 17.08 -16.25 2.92
CA GLU A 189 16.55 -15.82 4.22
C GLU A 189 15.03 -15.70 4.19
N MET A 190 14.49 -15.09 3.17
CA MET A 190 13.03 -14.98 2.99
C MET A 190 12.37 -16.36 2.86
N LEU A 191 12.94 -17.27 2.05
CA LEU A 191 12.40 -18.62 1.90
C LEU A 191 12.36 -19.37 3.23
N LYS A 192 13.43 -19.30 4.03
CA LYS A 192 13.49 -19.89 5.37
C LYS A 192 12.44 -19.31 6.32
N LYS A 193 12.24 -17.99 6.27
CA LYS A 193 11.20 -17.32 7.07
C LYS A 193 9.83 -17.93 6.78
N TYR A 194 9.45 -18.07 5.53
CA TYR A 194 8.12 -18.58 5.16
C TYR A 194 8.00 -20.11 5.31
N GLU A 195 9.09 -20.85 5.25
CA GLU A 195 9.11 -22.25 5.65
C GLU A 195 8.81 -22.44 7.14
N LEU A 196 9.37 -21.60 8.00
CA LEU A 196 9.08 -21.60 9.44
C LEU A 196 7.61 -21.18 9.71
N VAL A 197 7.10 -20.18 8.99
CA VAL A 197 5.70 -19.75 9.11
C VAL A 197 4.74 -20.89 8.75
N GLU A 198 5.00 -21.60 7.65
CA GLU A 198 4.14 -22.70 7.24
C GLU A 198 4.27 -23.90 8.19
N THR A 199 5.48 -24.23 8.64
CA THR A 199 5.70 -25.29 9.63
C THR A 199 4.93 -25.02 10.92
N GLU A 200 5.01 -23.81 11.44
CA GLU A 200 4.30 -23.43 12.66
C GLU A 200 2.77 -23.38 12.47
N LYS A 201 2.30 -22.87 11.33
CA LYS A 201 0.89 -22.92 10.98
C LYS A 201 0.35 -24.36 10.99
N GLN A 202 1.08 -25.28 10.36
CA GLN A 202 0.69 -26.69 10.34
C GLN A 202 0.72 -27.32 11.74
N ARG A 203 1.72 -27.00 12.57
CA ARG A 203 1.77 -27.44 13.96
C ARG A 203 0.52 -27.01 14.71
N LEU A 204 0.13 -25.75 14.63
CA LEU A 204 -1.07 -25.20 15.32
C LEU A 204 -2.38 -25.81 14.83
N LEU A 205 -2.48 -26.14 13.54
CA LEU A 205 -3.63 -26.83 12.96
C LEU A 205 -3.78 -28.27 13.48
N HIS A 206 -2.70 -28.89 13.97
CA HIS A 206 -2.70 -30.26 14.45
C HIS A 206 -2.63 -30.37 15.99
N THR A 207 -2.18 -29.33 16.69
CA THR A 207 -2.09 -29.31 18.16
C THR A 207 -3.44 -29.07 18.82
N ASN A 208 -3.84 -30.01 19.70
CA ASN A 208 -5.06 -29.92 20.48
C ASN A 208 -4.79 -29.33 21.86
N VAL A 209 -5.71 -28.50 22.35
CA VAL A 209 -5.77 -28.04 23.74
C VAL A 209 -7.02 -28.61 24.39
N ALA A 210 -6.84 -29.29 25.52
CA ALA A 210 -7.95 -29.79 26.32
C ALA A 210 -8.50 -28.71 27.26
N PRO A 211 -9.79 -28.69 27.56
CA PRO A 211 -10.35 -27.81 28.57
C PRO A 211 -9.73 -28.10 29.94
N SER A 212 -9.39 -27.04 30.67
CA SER A 212 -8.99 -27.09 32.08
C SER A 212 -9.52 -25.84 32.80
N ASP A 213 -9.66 -25.92 34.12
CA ASP A 213 -10.11 -24.76 34.90
C ASP A 213 -9.25 -23.54 34.70
N ALA A 214 -7.90 -23.71 34.69
CA ALA A 214 -6.96 -22.65 34.46
C ALA A 214 -7.12 -22.03 33.07
N PHE A 215 -7.27 -22.87 32.03
CA PHE A 215 -7.46 -22.40 30.68
C PHE A 215 -8.81 -21.70 30.45
N ASN A 216 -9.88 -22.28 31.03
CA ASN A 216 -11.21 -21.67 30.93
C ASN A 216 -11.30 -20.33 31.70
N LYS A 217 -10.61 -20.22 32.84
CA LYS A 217 -10.46 -18.95 33.54
C LYS A 217 -9.75 -17.91 32.66
N PHE A 218 -8.62 -18.28 32.05
CA PHE A 218 -7.89 -17.42 31.10
C PHE A 218 -8.79 -16.97 29.94
N LEU A 219 -9.56 -17.87 29.33
CA LEU A 219 -10.48 -17.52 28.24
C LEU A 219 -11.54 -16.52 28.70
N THR A 220 -12.09 -16.71 29.89
CA THR A 220 -13.11 -15.82 30.48
C THR A 220 -12.51 -14.43 30.76
N GLU A 221 -11.30 -14.36 31.30
CA GLU A 221 -10.58 -13.11 31.55
C GLU A 221 -10.27 -12.32 30.25
N HIS A 222 -10.19 -13.03 29.11
CA HIS A 222 -10.02 -12.44 27.77
C HIS A 222 -11.35 -12.31 27.02
N GLU A 223 -12.47 -12.30 27.70
CA GLU A 223 -13.81 -12.07 27.13
C GLU A 223 -14.17 -13.03 25.98
N THR A 224 -13.65 -14.28 26.03
CA THR A 224 -13.97 -15.31 25.04
C THR A 224 -14.59 -16.54 25.67
N ALA A 225 -15.35 -17.30 24.88
CA ALA A 225 -16.09 -18.45 25.38
C ALA A 225 -15.16 -19.56 25.91
N PRO A 226 -15.43 -20.11 27.12
CA PRO A 226 -14.71 -21.27 27.64
C PRO A 226 -14.89 -22.50 26.76
N LEU A 227 -13.97 -23.44 26.87
CA LEU A 227 -14.05 -24.71 26.15
C LEU A 227 -14.84 -25.76 26.96
N SER A 228 -15.76 -26.42 26.27
CA SER A 228 -16.45 -27.64 26.79
C SER A 228 -15.77 -28.92 26.29
N THR A 229 -15.10 -28.84 25.12
CA THR A 229 -14.35 -29.94 24.48
C THR A 229 -13.02 -29.44 24.01
N GLY A 230 -12.08 -30.35 23.70
CA GLY A 230 -10.80 -29.98 23.11
C GLY A 230 -10.95 -29.30 21.75
N CYS A 231 -10.09 -28.34 21.47
CA CYS A 231 -10.04 -27.66 20.18
C CYS A 231 -8.60 -27.49 19.70
N LYS A 232 -8.43 -27.09 18.44
CA LYS A 232 -7.11 -26.80 17.87
C LYS A 232 -6.59 -25.43 18.33
N LEU A 233 -5.28 -25.30 18.53
CA LEU A 233 -4.65 -23.99 18.81
C LEU A 233 -4.96 -22.98 17.71
N ALA A 234 -4.96 -23.40 16.45
CA ALA A 234 -5.33 -22.55 15.32
C ALA A 234 -6.75 -21.96 15.46
N ASP A 235 -7.72 -22.72 15.96
CA ASP A 235 -9.10 -22.24 16.16
C ASP A 235 -9.20 -21.20 17.27
N LEU A 236 -8.32 -21.32 18.28
CA LEU A 236 -8.22 -20.33 19.34
C LEU A 236 -7.60 -19.02 18.83
N ILE A 237 -6.54 -19.09 18.01
CA ILE A 237 -5.93 -17.93 17.39
C ILE A 237 -6.91 -17.18 16.48
N ARG A 238 -7.83 -17.88 15.81
CA ARG A 238 -8.87 -17.28 14.96
C ARG A 238 -9.86 -16.42 15.75
N ARG A 239 -9.96 -16.59 17.09
CA ARG A 239 -10.83 -15.75 17.92
C ARG A 239 -10.26 -14.32 18.01
N PRO A 240 -11.07 -13.26 17.82
CA PRO A 240 -10.60 -11.87 17.83
C PRO A 240 -9.85 -11.47 19.10
N GLN A 241 -10.26 -11.99 20.25
CA GLN A 241 -9.71 -11.66 21.57
C GLN A 241 -8.37 -12.34 21.85
N LEU A 242 -8.02 -13.37 21.11
CA LEU A 242 -6.80 -14.15 21.32
C LEU A 242 -5.78 -13.88 20.21
N ASN A 243 -4.53 -14.07 20.53
CA ASN A 243 -3.43 -13.98 19.58
C ASN A 243 -2.38 -15.07 19.85
N TYR A 244 -1.42 -15.20 18.94
CA TYR A 244 -0.37 -16.18 19.04
C TYR A 244 0.47 -16.00 20.34
N ALA A 245 0.76 -14.79 20.77
CA ALA A 245 1.57 -14.52 21.94
C ALA A 245 0.85 -14.90 23.25
N LEU A 246 -0.45 -14.58 23.37
CA LEU A 246 -1.25 -14.85 24.56
C LEU A 246 -1.41 -16.35 24.87
N LEU A 247 -1.36 -17.21 23.85
CA LEU A 247 -1.50 -18.66 24.02
C LEU A 247 -0.21 -19.37 24.46
N LYS A 248 0.94 -18.65 24.55
CA LYS A 248 2.22 -19.25 24.94
C LYS A 248 2.17 -20.09 26.23
N PRO A 249 1.49 -19.67 27.33
CA PRO A 249 1.44 -20.46 28.56
C PRO A 249 0.74 -21.82 28.43
N PHE A 250 -0.10 -21.98 27.41
CA PHE A 250 -0.89 -23.19 27.16
C PHE A 250 -0.41 -24.00 25.96
N ASP A 251 0.66 -23.55 25.32
CA ASP A 251 1.33 -24.21 24.18
C ASP A 251 2.76 -24.63 24.60
N VAL A 252 2.83 -25.72 25.38
CA VAL A 252 4.08 -26.19 26.00
C VAL A 252 5.15 -26.60 24.98
N GLU A 253 4.73 -27.09 23.82
CA GLU A 253 5.62 -27.53 22.74
C GLU A 253 5.96 -26.43 21.74
N ARG A 254 5.63 -25.20 22.06
CA ARG A 254 5.84 -24.06 21.17
C ARG A 254 7.33 -23.80 20.97
N PRO A 255 7.81 -23.81 19.71
CA PRO A 255 9.16 -23.41 19.39
C PRO A 255 9.44 -21.94 19.70
N ASP A 256 10.70 -21.62 20.01
CA ASP A 256 11.12 -20.23 20.24
C ASP A 256 11.50 -19.58 18.91
N TYR A 257 10.48 -19.11 18.19
CA TYR A 257 10.65 -18.40 16.94
C TYR A 257 10.78 -16.88 17.13
N PRO A 258 11.43 -16.15 16.21
CA PRO A 258 11.36 -14.72 16.13
C PRO A 258 9.89 -14.22 16.10
N LEU A 259 9.66 -13.04 16.67
CA LEU A 259 8.31 -12.44 16.80
C LEU A 259 7.57 -12.39 15.46
N GLU A 260 8.28 -12.03 14.41
CA GLU A 260 7.73 -11.91 13.05
C GLU A 260 7.11 -13.20 12.51
N ILE A 261 7.61 -14.38 12.91
CA ILE A 261 7.03 -15.67 12.52
C ILE A 261 5.65 -15.83 13.16
N GLY A 262 5.56 -15.57 14.46
CA GLY A 262 4.28 -15.66 15.18
C GLY A 262 3.22 -14.68 14.64
N GLU A 263 3.62 -13.45 14.33
CA GLU A 263 2.76 -12.44 13.73
C GLU A 263 2.25 -12.89 12.34
N GLN A 264 3.13 -13.42 11.49
CA GLN A 264 2.72 -13.92 10.17
C GLN A 264 1.78 -15.11 10.26
N VAL A 265 2.02 -16.05 11.18
CA VAL A 265 1.14 -17.19 11.42
C VAL A 265 -0.24 -16.74 11.90
N GLU A 266 -0.27 -15.80 12.84
CA GLU A 266 -1.54 -15.22 13.34
C GLU A 266 -2.34 -14.56 12.22
N ILE A 267 -1.71 -13.69 11.43
CA ILE A 267 -2.35 -13.01 10.30
C ILE A 267 -2.89 -14.04 9.30
N GLN A 268 -2.10 -15.05 8.95
CA GLN A 268 -2.55 -16.06 8.00
C GLN A 268 -3.74 -16.85 8.52
N LEU A 269 -3.76 -17.25 9.80
CA LEU A 269 -4.88 -18.00 10.40
C LEU A 269 -6.14 -17.16 10.53
N LYS A 270 -6.03 -15.89 10.98
CA LYS A 270 -7.18 -15.00 11.16
C LYS A 270 -7.84 -14.57 9.85
N TYR A 271 -7.05 -14.37 8.81
CA TYR A 271 -7.54 -13.86 7.53
C TYR A 271 -7.67 -14.93 6.44
N GLU A 272 -7.43 -16.21 6.75
CA GLU A 272 -7.38 -17.31 5.79
C GLU A 272 -8.57 -17.32 4.83
N GLY A 273 -9.78 -17.36 5.31
CA GLY A 273 -10.98 -17.42 4.47
C GLY A 273 -11.21 -16.15 3.62
N TYR A 274 -10.77 -14.98 4.09
CA TYR A 274 -10.83 -13.74 3.31
C TYR A 274 -9.78 -13.71 2.21
N ILE A 275 -8.56 -14.19 2.51
CA ILE A 275 -7.46 -14.28 1.54
C ILE A 275 -7.83 -15.27 0.44
N GLU A 276 -8.33 -16.46 0.78
CA GLU A 276 -8.78 -17.47 -0.17
C GLU A 276 -9.85 -16.92 -1.14
N LYS A 277 -10.82 -16.19 -0.61
CA LYS A 277 -11.88 -15.56 -1.40
C LYS A 277 -11.32 -14.54 -2.39
N GLN A 278 -10.36 -13.73 -1.94
CA GLN A 278 -9.69 -12.73 -2.78
C GLN A 278 -8.77 -13.39 -3.83
N MET A 279 -8.05 -14.46 -3.47
CA MET A 279 -7.23 -15.23 -4.42
C MET A 279 -8.08 -15.90 -5.51
N ALA A 280 -9.26 -16.41 -5.16
CA ALA A 280 -10.22 -16.94 -6.15
C ALA A 280 -10.73 -15.83 -7.10
N GLN A 281 -10.95 -14.62 -6.59
CA GLN A 281 -11.31 -13.46 -7.41
C GLN A 281 -10.17 -13.08 -8.35
N ILE A 282 -8.93 -13.00 -7.87
CA ILE A 282 -7.73 -12.72 -8.69
C ILE A 282 -7.59 -13.76 -9.82
N ALA A 283 -7.73 -15.04 -9.49
CA ALA A 283 -7.64 -16.11 -10.48
C ALA A 283 -8.72 -15.99 -11.57
N ARG A 284 -9.93 -15.54 -11.21
CA ARG A 284 -11.01 -15.27 -12.18
C ARG A 284 -10.69 -14.09 -13.08
N MET A 285 -10.19 -12.99 -12.49
CA MET A 285 -9.82 -11.79 -13.26
C MET A 285 -8.68 -12.07 -14.24
N ARG A 286 -7.63 -12.77 -13.83
CA ARG A 286 -6.55 -13.17 -14.74
C ARG A 286 -7.04 -13.97 -15.94
N LYS A 287 -7.99 -14.89 -15.75
CA LYS A 287 -8.61 -15.62 -16.86
C LYS A 287 -9.41 -14.72 -17.81
N LEU A 288 -9.97 -13.61 -17.32
CA LEU A 288 -10.66 -12.64 -18.16
C LEU A 288 -9.67 -11.76 -18.93
N GLU A 289 -8.57 -11.36 -18.33
CA GLU A 289 -7.50 -10.58 -18.96
C GLU A 289 -6.76 -11.35 -20.07
N GLU A 290 -6.67 -12.67 -19.95
CA GLU A 290 -6.11 -13.56 -21.00
C GLU A 290 -7.04 -13.73 -22.22
N LYS A 291 -8.30 -13.30 -22.15
CA LYS A 291 -9.24 -13.38 -23.26
C LYS A 291 -8.89 -12.37 -24.34
N SER A 292 -8.50 -12.86 -25.52
CA SER A 292 -8.38 -12.03 -26.70
C SER A 292 -9.75 -11.53 -27.14
N LEU A 293 -9.87 -10.22 -27.33
CA LEU A 293 -11.05 -9.64 -27.99
C LEU A 293 -10.92 -9.85 -29.49
N PRO A 294 -12.01 -10.22 -30.20
CA PRO A 294 -11.98 -10.30 -31.64
C PRO A 294 -11.62 -8.96 -32.27
N GLU A 295 -10.78 -8.94 -33.30
CA GLU A 295 -10.42 -7.72 -34.04
C GLU A 295 -11.63 -7.01 -34.69
N THR A 296 -12.73 -7.73 -34.81
CA THR A 296 -14.00 -7.27 -35.44
C THR A 296 -14.98 -6.62 -34.46
N VAL A 297 -14.60 -6.43 -33.20
CA VAL A 297 -15.47 -5.76 -32.20
C VAL A 297 -15.62 -4.29 -32.57
N ASP A 298 -16.83 -3.90 -32.86
CA ASP A 298 -17.19 -2.50 -33.09
C ASP A 298 -17.53 -1.83 -31.74
N TYR A 299 -16.55 -1.12 -31.16
CA TYR A 299 -16.69 -0.43 -29.88
C TYR A 299 -17.65 0.77 -29.95
N THR A 300 -18.08 1.21 -31.14
CA THR A 300 -19.05 2.32 -31.26
C THR A 300 -20.48 1.87 -30.97
N GLN A 301 -20.71 0.54 -30.87
CA GLN A 301 -22.02 -0.07 -30.61
C GLN A 301 -22.19 -0.56 -29.14
N ILE A 302 -21.18 -0.35 -28.30
CA ILE A 302 -21.19 -0.68 -26.91
C ILE A 302 -21.31 0.61 -26.08
#